data_842fb5518b4b0961e3ff6e87fa43a4d6
#
_entry.id   842fb5518b4b0961e3ff6e87fa43a4d6
#
_cell.length_a   1.000
_cell.length_b   1.000
_cell.length_c   1.000
_cell.angle_alpha   90.00
_cell.angle_beta   90.00
_cell.angle_gamma   90.00
#
_symmetry.space_group_name_H-M   'P 1'
#
loop_
_entity.id
_entity.type
_entity.pdbx_description
1 polymer ?
#
loop_
_entity_poly.entity_id
_entity_poly.type
_entity_poly.pdbx_seq_one_letter_code
_entity_poly.pdbx_strand_id
1 'polypeptide(L)'
;TYYWGLLSDLPMWDARDKCDCFSGAATDECEAANTWYWAQGWNTGSLTASNNRDTRWTTHWKAIRRTNTIIDLIDNAPFDDPNYKKQVRGEAKFLRAYNYWQLFIKYGGVPILRHRFDLDDNFYVPRGTIDEVVKFMVQDCDDAYTDLPSASEYPSNLRGRASKAAALALKSRILLYAASPTFNTATPYMDFGGNNALICYGNKDDKRWEAAAEASRLAIQEAIN
;
A
#
# COMPACT_ATOMS: atom_id res chain seq x y z
N THR A 1 8.93 19.00 -7.96
CA THR A 1 9.15 19.26 -6.52
C THR A 1 8.21 18.42 -5.66
N TYR A 2 6.92 18.32 -6.00
CA TYR A 2 5.93 17.52 -5.24
C TYR A 2 6.22 16.01 -5.29
N TYR A 3 6.67 15.49 -6.42
CA TYR A 3 6.94 14.07 -6.60
C TYR A 3 8.09 13.57 -5.72
N TRP A 4 9.18 14.32 -5.64
CA TRP A 4 10.30 14.00 -4.77
C TRP A 4 9.92 14.02 -3.28
N GLY A 5 9.05 14.93 -2.88
CA GLY A 5 8.50 14.94 -1.51
C GLY A 5 7.67 13.70 -1.18
N LEU A 6 6.93 13.14 -2.15
CA LEU A 6 6.18 11.89 -1.98
C LEU A 6 7.11 10.68 -1.91
N LEU A 7 8.17 10.65 -2.73
CA LEU A 7 9.15 9.58 -2.75
C LEU A 7 10.09 9.62 -1.54
N SER A 8 10.42 10.82 -1.02
CA SER A 8 11.29 10.94 0.15
C SER A 8 10.70 10.36 1.43
N ASP A 9 9.36 10.26 1.50
CA ASP A 9 8.66 9.64 2.62
C ASP A 9 8.26 8.17 2.34
N LEU A 10 8.67 7.61 1.20
CA LEU A 10 8.56 6.18 0.98
C LEU A 10 9.57 5.46 1.90
N PRO A 11 9.16 4.36 2.53
CA PRO A 11 10.00 3.59 3.45
C PRO A 11 11.34 3.12 2.87
N MET A 12 11.47 3.11 1.54
CA MET A 12 12.69 2.70 0.83
C MET A 12 13.91 3.61 1.05
N TRP A 13 13.70 4.89 1.39
CA TRP A 13 14.82 5.82 1.62
C TRP A 13 15.29 5.86 3.08
N ASP A 14 14.48 5.40 4.00
CA ASP A 14 14.87 5.18 5.39
C ASP A 14 15.75 3.92 5.56
N ALA A 15 16.04 3.26 4.46
CA ALA A 15 16.83 2.05 4.38
C ALA A 15 18.30 2.24 4.80
N ARG A 16 18.79 3.46 4.92
CA ARG A 16 20.16 3.72 5.40
C ARG A 16 20.33 3.49 6.90
N ASP A 17 19.31 3.88 7.68
CA ASP A 17 19.41 3.83 9.14
C ASP A 17 18.50 2.77 9.78
N LYS A 18 17.47 2.30 9.04
CA LYS A 18 16.42 1.43 9.60
C LYS A 18 15.87 0.47 8.54
N CYS A 19 16.76 -0.30 7.92
CA CYS A 19 16.44 -1.20 6.80
C CYS A 19 15.16 -2.02 6.98
N ASP A 20 14.26 -1.93 6.01
CA ASP A 20 13.13 -2.85 5.82
C ASP A 20 13.52 -4.26 5.35
N CYS A 21 14.79 -4.47 5.02
CA CYS A 21 15.33 -5.81 4.85
C CYS A 21 15.12 -6.69 6.09
N PHE A 22 14.67 -6.13 7.19
CA PHE A 22 14.43 -6.80 8.45
C PHE A 22 13.14 -7.60 8.52
N SER A 23 12.22 -7.44 7.61
CA SER A 23 11.10 -8.40 7.53
C SER A 23 11.61 -9.80 7.19
N GLY A 24 12.67 -9.93 6.38
CA GLY A 24 13.37 -11.19 6.17
C GLY A 24 14.02 -11.73 7.45
N ALA A 25 14.59 -10.87 8.29
CA ALA A 25 15.19 -11.26 9.56
C ALA A 25 14.17 -11.66 10.66
N ALA A 26 12.88 -11.48 10.40
CA ALA A 26 11.78 -11.99 11.22
C ALA A 26 11.25 -13.35 10.72
N THR A 27 11.87 -13.92 9.71
CA THR A 27 11.54 -15.20 9.09
C THR A 27 12.69 -16.20 9.28
N ASP A 28 12.53 -17.39 8.74
CA ASP A 28 13.56 -18.43 8.70
C ASP A 28 14.63 -18.22 7.62
N GLU A 29 14.46 -17.19 6.76
CA GLU A 29 15.40 -16.90 5.67
C GLU A 29 16.70 -16.27 6.13
N CYS A 30 16.66 -15.43 7.18
CA CYS A 30 17.85 -14.78 7.71
C CYS A 30 17.65 -14.28 9.13
N GLU A 31 18.75 -13.94 9.80
CA GLU A 31 18.79 -13.31 11.11
C GLU A 31 19.70 -12.09 11.10
N ALA A 32 19.32 -11.06 11.87
CA ALA A 32 20.14 -9.85 11.99
C ALA A 32 21.34 -10.11 12.94
N ALA A 33 22.54 -9.88 12.44
CA ALA A 33 23.77 -10.15 13.19
C ALA A 33 23.99 -9.25 14.42
N ASN A 34 23.35 -8.07 14.45
CA ASN A 34 23.55 -7.09 15.51
C ASN A 34 22.31 -6.96 16.41
N THR A 35 22.53 -7.02 17.72
CA THR A 35 21.46 -6.94 18.73
C THR A 35 20.72 -5.60 18.81
N TRP A 36 21.29 -4.53 18.26
CA TRP A 36 20.66 -3.22 18.20
C TRP A 36 19.73 -3.04 16.99
N TYR A 37 19.71 -3.98 16.06
CA TYR A 37 18.77 -3.95 14.96
C TYR A 37 17.34 -4.21 15.43
N TRP A 38 16.40 -3.52 14.83
CA TRP A 38 14.97 -3.62 15.14
C TRP A 38 14.41 -5.03 14.92
N ALA A 39 14.94 -5.72 13.93
CA ALA A 39 14.58 -7.11 13.63
C ALA A 39 14.77 -8.06 14.81
N GLN A 40 15.74 -7.80 15.66
CA GLN A 40 15.92 -8.60 16.89
C GLN A 40 14.71 -8.55 17.83
N GLY A 41 13.91 -7.49 17.75
CA GLY A 41 12.64 -7.41 18.49
C GLY A 41 11.63 -8.48 18.09
N TRP A 42 11.63 -8.90 16.82
CA TRP A 42 10.78 -10.00 16.34
C TRP A 42 11.30 -11.33 16.88
N ASN A 43 12.59 -11.60 16.72
CA ASN A 43 13.21 -12.87 17.07
C ASN A 43 13.23 -13.12 18.58
N THR A 44 13.38 -12.07 19.38
CA THR A 44 13.39 -12.15 20.85
C THR A 44 12.00 -12.06 21.49
N GLY A 45 10.94 -11.85 20.69
CA GLY A 45 9.57 -11.68 21.21
C GLY A 45 9.39 -10.42 22.06
N SER A 46 10.28 -9.42 21.93
CA SER A 46 10.19 -8.18 22.71
C SER A 46 9.21 -7.16 22.15
N LEU A 47 8.62 -7.42 20.98
CA LEU A 47 7.59 -6.57 20.39
C LEU A 47 6.24 -6.80 21.08
N THR A 48 5.63 -5.72 21.52
CA THR A 48 4.31 -5.70 22.13
C THR A 48 3.47 -4.58 21.54
N ALA A 49 2.17 -4.55 21.83
CA ALA A 49 1.31 -3.44 21.39
C ALA A 49 1.78 -2.06 21.91
N SER A 50 2.41 -2.03 23.09
CA SER A 50 2.98 -0.81 23.70
C SER A 50 4.43 -0.55 23.31
N ASN A 51 5.14 -1.56 22.82
CA ASN A 51 6.54 -1.47 22.35
C ASN A 51 6.63 -1.90 20.89
N ASN A 52 5.80 -1.31 20.04
CA ASN A 52 5.87 -1.51 18.62
C ASN A 52 6.94 -0.58 18.05
N ARG A 53 8.05 -1.15 17.59
CA ARG A 53 9.15 -0.42 16.97
C ARG A 53 8.91 -0.08 15.50
N ASP A 54 7.85 -0.59 14.89
CA ASP A 54 7.44 -0.19 13.56
C ASP A 54 6.71 1.16 13.60
N THR A 55 7.47 2.22 13.60
CA THR A 55 6.98 3.60 13.78
C THR A 55 6.53 4.28 12.50
N ARG A 56 6.31 3.53 11.40
CA ARG A 56 5.99 4.13 10.09
C ARG A 56 4.52 4.49 9.90
N TRP A 57 3.68 4.22 10.87
CA TRP A 57 2.27 4.64 10.87
C TRP A 57 2.12 6.10 10.43
N THR A 58 2.79 7.02 11.12
CA THR A 58 2.74 8.44 10.80
C THR A 58 3.28 8.77 9.40
N THR A 59 4.33 8.09 8.96
CA THR A 59 4.93 8.30 7.63
C THR A 59 3.96 7.93 6.52
N HIS A 60 3.30 6.77 6.62
CA HIS A 60 2.30 6.35 5.63
C HIS A 60 1.10 7.31 5.59
N TRP A 61 0.60 7.80 6.72
CA TRP A 61 -0.49 8.76 6.75
C TRP A 61 -0.10 10.12 6.17
N LYS A 62 1.13 10.57 6.39
CA LYS A 62 1.65 11.78 5.73
C LYS A 62 1.72 11.60 4.21
N ALA A 63 2.17 10.44 3.73
CA ALA A 63 2.21 10.13 2.31
C ALA A 63 0.79 10.07 1.72
N ILE A 64 -0.16 9.39 2.38
CA ILE A 64 -1.57 9.35 1.96
C ILE A 64 -2.18 10.75 1.89
N ARG A 65 -1.91 11.63 2.88
CA ARG A 65 -2.38 13.03 2.81
C ARG A 65 -1.83 13.76 1.59
N ARG A 66 -0.55 13.57 1.25
CA ARG A 66 0.07 14.19 0.07
C ARG A 66 -0.53 13.66 -1.23
N THR A 67 -0.75 12.35 -1.33
CA THR A 67 -1.41 11.77 -2.52
C THR A 67 -2.83 12.29 -2.69
N ASN A 68 -3.62 12.36 -1.60
CA ASN A 68 -4.95 12.96 -1.62
C ASN A 68 -4.89 14.43 -2.07
N THR A 69 -3.93 15.21 -1.55
CA THR A 69 -3.77 16.61 -1.97
C THR A 69 -3.49 16.73 -3.47
N ILE A 70 -2.68 15.83 -4.04
CA ILE A 70 -2.43 15.83 -5.49
C ILE A 70 -3.70 15.46 -6.25
N ILE A 71 -4.38 14.38 -5.86
CA ILE A 71 -5.60 13.91 -6.52
C ILE A 71 -6.67 14.99 -6.52
N ASP A 72 -6.86 15.69 -5.40
CA ASP A 72 -7.89 16.71 -5.25
C ASP A 72 -7.58 18.01 -6.02
N LEU A 73 -6.29 18.33 -6.24
CA LEU A 73 -5.89 19.62 -6.79
C LEU A 73 -5.33 19.56 -8.21
N ILE A 74 -5.02 18.37 -8.75
CA ILE A 74 -4.30 18.23 -10.03
C ILE A 74 -5.06 18.84 -11.20
N ASP A 75 -6.39 18.78 -11.20
CA ASP A 75 -7.19 19.31 -12.30
C ASP A 75 -7.12 20.85 -12.38
N ASN A 76 -6.94 21.51 -11.23
CA ASN A 76 -6.79 22.95 -11.11
C ASN A 76 -5.32 23.41 -11.16
N ALA A 77 -4.36 22.50 -11.31
CA ALA A 77 -2.96 22.85 -11.40
C ALA A 77 -2.65 23.60 -12.72
N PRO A 78 -1.75 24.58 -12.70
CA PRO A 78 -1.42 25.42 -13.85
C PRO A 78 -0.51 24.70 -14.86
N PHE A 79 -0.89 23.49 -15.27
CA PHE A 79 -0.27 22.71 -16.32
C PHE A 79 -1.23 22.63 -17.50
N ASP A 80 -0.75 22.96 -18.68
CA ASP A 80 -1.57 22.94 -19.90
C ASP A 80 -1.68 21.55 -20.54
N ASP A 81 -0.76 20.64 -20.20
CA ASP A 81 -0.75 19.27 -20.74
C ASP A 81 -1.70 18.35 -19.92
N PRO A 82 -2.83 17.94 -20.51
CA PRO A 82 -3.79 17.04 -19.84
C PRO A 82 -3.23 15.62 -19.65
N ASN A 83 -2.31 15.17 -20.52
CA ASN A 83 -1.69 13.86 -20.37
C ASN A 83 -0.75 13.84 -19.18
N TYR A 84 -0.03 14.93 -18.95
CA TYR A 84 0.81 15.07 -17.75
C TYR A 84 -0.04 15.09 -16.47
N LYS A 85 -1.18 15.81 -16.45
CA LYS A 85 -2.11 15.79 -15.31
C LYS A 85 -2.64 14.39 -15.03
N LYS A 86 -3.03 13.67 -16.09
CA LYS A 86 -3.50 12.29 -16.02
C LYS A 86 -2.43 11.37 -15.43
N GLN A 87 -1.20 11.45 -15.93
CA GLN A 87 -0.07 10.67 -15.44
C GLN A 87 0.19 10.94 -13.95
N VAL A 88 0.26 12.21 -13.53
CA VAL A 88 0.51 12.58 -12.13
C VAL A 88 -0.60 12.08 -11.22
N ARG A 89 -1.85 12.11 -11.67
CA ARG A 89 -2.99 11.53 -10.93
C ARG A 89 -2.84 10.02 -10.78
N GLY A 90 -2.49 9.31 -11.84
CA GLY A 90 -2.24 7.87 -11.82
C GLY A 90 -1.11 7.50 -10.86
N GLU A 91 -0.01 8.25 -10.88
CA GLU A 91 1.10 8.07 -9.94
C GLU A 91 0.68 8.31 -8.49
N ALA A 92 -0.12 9.33 -8.23
CA ALA A 92 -0.64 9.62 -6.89
C ALA A 92 -1.55 8.50 -6.38
N LYS A 93 -2.44 7.94 -7.23
CA LYS A 93 -3.29 6.80 -6.88
C LYS A 93 -2.47 5.54 -6.63
N PHE A 94 -1.49 5.23 -7.48
CA PHE A 94 -0.56 4.13 -7.25
C PHE A 94 0.16 4.24 -5.91
N LEU A 95 0.71 5.42 -5.60
CA LEU A 95 1.41 5.67 -4.34
C LEU A 95 0.45 5.61 -3.14
N ARG A 96 -0.81 6.03 -3.29
CA ARG A 96 -1.82 5.89 -2.25
C ARG A 96 -2.12 4.42 -1.98
N ALA A 97 -2.39 3.62 -3.01
CA ALA A 97 -2.57 2.18 -2.89
C ALA A 97 -1.37 1.50 -2.23
N TYR A 98 -0.14 1.88 -2.61
CA TYR A 98 1.07 1.34 -2.01
C TYR A 98 1.19 1.66 -0.51
N ASN A 99 0.90 2.90 -0.10
CA ASN A 99 0.94 3.26 1.32
C ASN A 99 -0.17 2.58 2.13
N TYR A 100 -1.37 2.41 1.56
CA TYR A 100 -2.43 1.61 2.17
C TYR A 100 -2.03 0.13 2.27
N TRP A 101 -1.36 -0.42 1.26
CA TRP A 101 -0.80 -1.76 1.30
C TRP A 101 0.16 -1.94 2.49
N GLN A 102 1.08 -1.00 2.71
CA GLN A 102 2.01 -1.04 3.84
C GLN A 102 1.30 -0.98 5.20
N LEU A 103 0.22 -0.22 5.30
CA LEU A 103 -0.62 -0.20 6.51
C LEU A 103 -1.41 -1.50 6.66
N PHE A 104 -2.00 -2.00 5.58
CA PHE A 104 -2.83 -3.20 5.57
C PHE A 104 -2.08 -4.45 6.05
N ILE A 105 -0.87 -4.70 5.56
CA ILE A 105 -0.08 -5.89 5.94
C ILE A 105 0.29 -5.92 7.43
N LYS A 106 0.27 -4.77 8.11
CA LYS A 106 0.66 -4.62 9.51
C LYS A 106 -0.52 -4.49 10.46
N TYR A 107 -1.57 -3.84 10.02
CA TYR A 107 -2.68 -3.43 10.88
C TYR A 107 -4.03 -4.02 10.45
N GLY A 108 -4.12 -4.70 9.30
CA GLY A 108 -5.38 -5.16 8.74
C GLY A 108 -6.25 -3.99 8.26
N GLY A 109 -7.51 -3.95 8.67
CA GLY A 109 -8.40 -2.84 8.39
C GLY A 109 -7.89 -1.53 8.99
N VAL A 110 -7.93 -0.44 8.23
CA VAL A 110 -7.45 0.90 8.62
C VAL A 110 -8.45 1.97 8.15
N PRO A 111 -8.43 3.19 8.69
CA PRO A 111 -9.27 4.29 8.20
C PRO A 111 -9.08 4.53 6.71
N ILE A 112 -10.16 4.75 5.96
CA ILE A 112 -10.10 5.03 4.52
C ILE A 112 -10.31 6.52 4.28
N LEU A 113 -9.21 7.21 3.90
CA LEU A 113 -9.20 8.65 3.62
C LEU A 113 -9.18 8.86 2.10
N ARG A 114 -10.30 9.31 1.54
CA ARG A 114 -10.47 9.45 0.08
C ARG A 114 -10.03 10.81 -0.45
N HIS A 115 -10.01 11.82 0.41
CA HIS A 115 -9.64 13.21 0.11
C HIS A 115 -8.72 13.77 1.19
N ARG A 116 -8.13 14.93 0.95
CA ARG A 116 -7.38 15.64 1.98
C ARG A 116 -8.37 16.21 3.01
N PHE A 117 -8.00 16.19 4.27
CA PHE A 117 -8.75 16.89 5.31
C PHE A 117 -8.39 18.38 5.35
N ASP A 118 -9.39 19.20 5.47
CA ASP A 118 -9.30 20.61 5.85
C ASP A 118 -9.54 20.77 7.37
N LEU A 119 -9.33 21.99 7.90
CA LEU A 119 -9.34 22.22 9.35
C LEU A 119 -10.73 21.98 9.99
N ASP A 120 -11.79 22.14 9.21
CA ASP A 120 -13.18 22.02 9.66
C ASP A 120 -13.73 20.58 9.50
N ASP A 121 -12.94 19.66 8.97
CA ASP A 121 -13.36 18.29 8.77
C ASP A 121 -13.39 17.48 10.07
N ASN A 122 -14.25 16.46 10.10
CA ASN A 122 -14.25 15.50 11.19
C ASN A 122 -13.08 14.51 11.05
N PHE A 123 -12.10 14.60 11.93
CA PHE A 123 -10.93 13.75 11.94
C PHE A 123 -11.17 12.33 12.55
N TYR A 124 -12.35 12.09 13.13
CA TYR A 124 -12.71 10.78 13.69
C TYR A 124 -13.22 9.85 12.60
N VAL A 125 -12.29 9.22 11.89
CA VAL A 125 -12.60 8.22 10.85
C VAL A 125 -12.40 6.83 11.44
N PRO A 126 -13.45 6.00 11.50
CA PRO A 126 -13.33 4.62 11.98
C PRO A 126 -12.46 3.80 11.02
N ARG A 127 -11.95 2.67 11.53
CA ARG A 127 -11.24 1.71 10.67
C ARG A 127 -12.25 1.04 9.72
N GLY A 128 -11.88 0.95 8.46
CA GLY A 128 -12.59 0.13 7.49
C GLY A 128 -12.28 -1.36 7.71
N THR A 129 -13.18 -2.21 7.27
CA THR A 129 -13.00 -3.67 7.27
C THR A 129 -11.91 -4.10 6.28
N ILE A 130 -11.44 -5.35 6.38
CA ILE A 130 -10.52 -5.95 5.41
C ILE A 130 -11.07 -5.80 3.99
N ASP A 131 -12.35 -6.12 3.78
CA ASP A 131 -13.00 -6.05 2.46
C ASP A 131 -13.00 -4.63 1.89
N GLU A 132 -13.36 -3.63 2.70
CA GLU A 132 -13.40 -2.23 2.28
C GLU A 132 -12.00 -1.70 1.93
N VAL A 133 -10.98 -2.01 2.74
CA VAL A 133 -9.61 -1.56 2.51
C VAL A 133 -9.03 -2.22 1.25
N VAL A 134 -9.25 -3.52 1.06
CA VAL A 134 -8.79 -4.23 -0.14
C VAL A 134 -9.47 -3.66 -1.38
N LYS A 135 -10.79 -3.47 -1.37
CA LYS A 135 -11.51 -2.86 -2.50
C LYS A 135 -11.01 -1.46 -2.82
N PHE A 136 -10.72 -0.67 -1.80
CA PHE A 136 -10.18 0.69 -1.98
C PHE A 136 -8.80 0.67 -2.66
N MET A 137 -7.90 -0.19 -2.20
CA MET A 137 -6.57 -0.33 -2.80
C MET A 137 -6.63 -0.84 -4.25
N VAL A 138 -7.49 -1.83 -4.51
CA VAL A 138 -7.70 -2.40 -5.85
C VAL A 138 -8.25 -1.34 -6.80
N GLN A 139 -9.22 -0.54 -6.36
CA GLN A 139 -9.76 0.57 -7.17
C GLN A 139 -8.68 1.60 -7.51
N ASP A 140 -7.84 1.98 -6.55
CA ASP A 140 -6.73 2.88 -6.82
C ASP A 140 -5.71 2.31 -7.81
N CYS A 141 -5.46 1.00 -7.78
CA CYS A 141 -4.61 0.33 -8.76
C CYS A 141 -5.24 0.33 -10.16
N ASP A 142 -6.55 0.09 -10.27
CA ASP A 142 -7.28 0.09 -11.55
C ASP A 142 -7.35 1.48 -12.16
N ASP A 143 -7.60 2.48 -11.35
CA ASP A 143 -7.58 3.87 -11.75
C ASP A 143 -6.17 4.31 -12.19
N ALA A 144 -5.15 3.90 -11.43
CA ALA A 144 -3.76 4.17 -11.77
C ALA A 144 -3.37 3.51 -13.11
N TYR A 145 -3.78 2.25 -13.34
CA TYR A 145 -3.56 1.56 -14.61
C TYR A 145 -4.13 2.33 -15.80
N THR A 146 -5.31 2.93 -15.63
CA THR A 146 -5.97 3.71 -16.68
C THR A 146 -5.23 5.02 -16.98
N ASP A 147 -4.63 5.63 -15.96
CA ASP A 147 -4.03 6.96 -16.05
C ASP A 147 -2.50 6.93 -16.35
N LEU A 148 -1.83 5.82 -16.08
CA LEU A 148 -0.38 5.68 -16.23
C LEU A 148 0.01 5.26 -17.66
N PRO A 149 1.19 5.66 -18.14
CA PRO A 149 1.77 5.11 -19.36
C PRO A 149 2.37 3.71 -19.12
N SER A 150 2.59 2.97 -20.20
CA SER A 150 3.39 1.76 -20.18
C SER A 150 4.87 2.08 -19.91
N ALA A 151 5.63 1.14 -19.39
CA ALA A 151 7.02 1.38 -19.02
C ALA A 151 7.91 1.79 -20.20
N SER A 152 7.61 1.30 -21.41
CA SER A 152 8.30 1.63 -22.65
C SER A 152 8.04 3.05 -23.16
N GLU A 153 6.92 3.67 -22.76
CA GLU A 153 6.53 5.03 -23.15
C GLU A 153 7.28 6.11 -22.36
N TYR A 154 7.94 5.74 -21.24
CA TYR A 154 8.72 6.69 -20.46
C TYR A 154 10.05 7.03 -21.13
N PRO A 155 10.39 8.32 -21.28
CA PRO A 155 11.73 8.73 -21.70
C PRO A 155 12.77 8.27 -20.65
N SER A 156 14.02 8.13 -21.10
CA SER A 156 15.10 7.53 -20.30
C SER A 156 15.34 8.22 -18.96
N ASN A 157 15.14 9.52 -18.87
CA ASN A 157 15.31 10.34 -17.65
C ASN A 157 14.13 10.21 -16.68
N LEU A 158 13.02 9.56 -17.07
CA LEU A 158 11.85 9.31 -16.24
C LEU A 158 11.65 7.82 -15.93
N ARG A 159 12.58 6.97 -16.31
CA ARG A 159 12.54 5.53 -15.96
C ARG A 159 12.52 5.35 -14.45
N GLY A 160 11.73 4.38 -14.00
CA GLY A 160 11.54 4.11 -12.57
C GLY A 160 10.31 4.81 -11.96
N ARG A 161 9.57 5.60 -12.73
CA ARG A 161 8.23 6.08 -12.34
C ARG A 161 7.21 4.94 -12.38
N ALA A 162 6.09 5.12 -11.69
CA ALA A 162 5.01 4.15 -11.72
C ALA A 162 4.46 3.97 -13.13
N SER A 163 4.28 2.74 -13.57
CA SER A 163 3.76 2.38 -14.88
C SER A 163 2.51 1.51 -14.75
N LYS A 164 1.84 1.25 -15.87
CA LYS A 164 0.72 0.30 -15.95
C LYS A 164 1.08 -1.05 -15.34
N ALA A 165 2.23 -1.61 -15.71
CA ALA A 165 2.71 -2.88 -15.17
C ALA A 165 2.92 -2.83 -13.64
N ALA A 166 3.43 -1.72 -13.11
CA ALA A 166 3.60 -1.53 -11.67
C ALA A 166 2.26 -1.52 -10.93
N ALA A 167 1.25 -0.84 -11.49
CA ALA A 167 -0.10 -0.81 -10.90
C ALA A 167 -0.74 -2.20 -10.86
N LEU A 168 -0.65 -2.97 -11.94
CA LEU A 168 -1.17 -4.34 -11.98
C LEU A 168 -0.40 -5.30 -11.07
N ALA A 169 0.93 -5.15 -10.98
CA ALA A 169 1.75 -5.94 -10.07
C ALA A 169 1.39 -5.68 -8.59
N LEU A 170 1.14 -4.42 -8.24
CA LEU A 170 0.68 -4.07 -6.89
C LEU A 170 -0.72 -4.65 -6.63
N LYS A 171 -1.66 -4.52 -7.57
CA LYS A 171 -3.00 -5.13 -7.47
C LYS A 171 -2.92 -6.64 -7.26
N SER A 172 -2.10 -7.33 -8.05
CA SER A 172 -1.87 -8.77 -7.92
C SER A 172 -1.39 -9.13 -6.50
N ARG A 173 -0.39 -8.40 -6.00
CA ARG A 173 0.17 -8.63 -4.67
C ARG A 173 -0.85 -8.39 -3.54
N ILE A 174 -1.66 -7.34 -3.65
CA ILE A 174 -2.74 -7.04 -2.70
C ILE A 174 -3.75 -8.19 -2.66
N LEU A 175 -4.23 -8.62 -3.82
CA LEU A 175 -5.24 -9.68 -3.92
C LEU A 175 -4.69 -11.03 -3.45
N LEU A 176 -3.45 -11.37 -3.79
CA LEU A 176 -2.80 -12.61 -3.35
C LEU A 176 -2.71 -12.66 -1.82
N TYR A 177 -2.27 -11.57 -1.21
CA TYR A 177 -2.13 -11.49 0.24
C TYR A 177 -3.50 -11.53 0.94
N ALA A 178 -4.48 -10.83 0.40
CA ALA A 178 -5.86 -10.82 0.91
C ALA A 178 -6.55 -12.19 0.76
N ALA A 179 -6.17 -13.00 -0.24
CA ALA A 179 -6.66 -14.37 -0.42
C ALA A 179 -6.00 -15.37 0.54
N SER A 180 -4.93 -14.99 1.25
CA SER A 180 -4.21 -15.90 2.16
C SER A 180 -5.09 -16.38 3.32
N PRO A 181 -4.77 -17.53 3.94
CA PRO A 181 -5.55 -18.07 5.05
C PRO A 181 -5.68 -17.13 6.25
N THR A 182 -4.79 -16.18 6.42
CA THR A 182 -4.85 -15.16 7.49
C THR A 182 -6.13 -14.30 7.39
N PHE A 183 -6.51 -13.92 6.16
CA PHE A 183 -7.66 -13.04 5.93
C PHE A 183 -8.87 -13.78 5.36
N ASN A 184 -8.63 -14.76 4.46
CA ASN A 184 -9.67 -15.53 3.79
C ASN A 184 -10.13 -16.71 4.65
N THR A 185 -10.75 -16.41 5.76
CA THR A 185 -11.18 -17.37 6.77
C THR A 185 -12.47 -16.93 7.44
N ALA A 186 -13.24 -17.90 7.95
CA ALA A 186 -14.40 -17.68 8.80
C ALA A 186 -13.99 -17.44 10.27
N THR A 187 -12.85 -18.01 10.68
CA THR A 187 -12.36 -17.90 12.06
C THR A 187 -11.06 -17.12 12.08
N PRO A 188 -11.02 -15.92 12.67
CA PRO A 188 -9.79 -15.15 12.78
C PRO A 188 -8.78 -15.85 13.69
N TYR A 189 -7.49 -15.57 13.49
CA TYR A 189 -6.40 -16.08 14.33
C TYR A 189 -6.43 -15.51 15.76
N MET A 190 -7.15 -14.39 15.97
CA MET A 190 -7.40 -13.76 17.26
C MET A 190 -8.86 -13.29 17.27
N ASP A 191 -9.58 -13.54 18.35
CA ASP A 191 -10.95 -13.05 18.51
C ASP A 191 -10.94 -11.57 18.92
N PHE A 192 -11.45 -10.71 18.04
CA PHE A 192 -11.68 -9.30 18.26
C PHE A 192 -13.15 -8.97 18.54
N GLY A 193 -13.96 -9.99 18.84
CA GLY A 193 -15.39 -9.86 19.08
C GLY A 193 -16.11 -9.22 17.89
N GLY A 194 -16.91 -8.18 18.13
CA GLY A 194 -17.62 -7.46 17.05
C GLY A 194 -16.72 -6.80 15.99
N ASN A 195 -15.39 -6.79 16.20
CA ASN A 195 -14.43 -6.16 15.31
C ASN A 195 -13.64 -7.17 14.44
N ASN A 196 -14.06 -8.42 14.37
CA ASN A 196 -13.38 -9.47 13.59
C ASN A 196 -13.23 -9.10 12.09
N ALA A 197 -14.15 -8.32 11.54
CA ALA A 197 -14.07 -7.81 10.17
C ALA A 197 -12.86 -6.88 9.90
N LEU A 198 -12.18 -6.40 10.95
CA LEU A 198 -10.94 -5.62 10.83
C LEU A 198 -9.70 -6.48 10.61
N ILE A 199 -9.82 -7.80 10.80
CA ILE A 199 -8.67 -8.73 10.75
C ILE A 199 -8.89 -9.94 9.82
N CYS A 200 -10.14 -10.22 9.42
CA CYS A 200 -10.45 -11.25 8.43
C CYS A 200 -11.77 -10.94 7.70
N TYR A 201 -12.06 -11.70 6.64
CA TYR A 201 -13.31 -11.55 5.89
C TYR A 201 -14.53 -12.15 6.60
N GLY A 202 -14.34 -12.99 7.61
CA GLY A 202 -15.42 -13.70 8.28
C GLY A 202 -16.01 -14.87 7.46
N ASN A 203 -15.46 -15.17 6.29
CA ASN A 203 -15.79 -16.31 5.46
C ASN A 203 -14.60 -16.73 4.60
N LYS A 204 -14.53 -18.03 4.27
CA LYS A 204 -13.63 -18.55 3.25
C LYS A 204 -14.32 -18.48 1.89
N ASP A 205 -13.62 -17.91 0.88
CA ASP A 205 -14.10 -17.85 -0.50
C ASP A 205 -12.92 -18.08 -1.45
N ASP A 206 -12.98 -19.16 -2.21
CA ASP A 206 -11.92 -19.55 -3.14
C ASP A 206 -11.84 -18.62 -4.36
N LYS A 207 -12.90 -17.86 -4.67
CA LYS A 207 -12.87 -16.82 -5.72
C LYS A 207 -11.85 -15.72 -5.47
N ARG A 208 -11.42 -15.52 -4.23
CA ARG A 208 -10.33 -14.58 -3.91
C ARG A 208 -8.99 -15.04 -4.51
N TRP A 209 -8.74 -16.35 -4.53
CA TRP A 209 -7.59 -16.93 -5.20
C TRP A 209 -7.68 -16.80 -6.72
N GLU A 210 -8.86 -17.02 -7.30
CA GLU A 210 -9.10 -16.83 -8.74
C GLU A 210 -8.84 -15.38 -9.15
N ALA A 211 -9.34 -14.41 -8.38
CA ALA A 211 -9.10 -12.99 -8.61
C ALA A 211 -7.60 -12.62 -8.52
N ALA A 212 -6.87 -13.20 -7.57
CA ALA A 212 -5.43 -12.98 -7.44
C ALA A 212 -4.66 -13.59 -8.61
N ALA A 213 -5.03 -14.79 -9.06
CA ALA A 213 -4.42 -15.45 -10.22
C ALA A 213 -4.65 -14.64 -11.50
N GLU A 214 -5.88 -14.16 -11.74
CA GLU A 214 -6.19 -13.33 -12.91
C GLU A 214 -5.44 -11.99 -12.88
N ALA A 215 -5.36 -11.32 -11.73
CA ALA A 215 -4.58 -10.09 -11.61
C ALA A 215 -3.09 -10.33 -11.89
N SER A 216 -2.55 -11.48 -11.46
CA SER A 216 -1.15 -11.87 -11.75
C SER A 216 -0.94 -12.11 -13.23
N ARG A 217 -1.88 -12.80 -13.89
CA ARG A 217 -1.84 -13.05 -15.33
C ARG A 217 -1.82 -11.74 -16.14
N LEU A 218 -2.68 -10.79 -15.76
CA LEU A 218 -2.74 -9.47 -16.40
C LEU A 218 -1.44 -8.67 -16.17
N ALA A 219 -0.88 -8.72 -14.98
CA ALA A 219 0.40 -8.06 -14.67
C ALA A 219 1.55 -8.60 -15.52
N ILE A 220 1.62 -9.93 -15.70
CA ILE A 220 2.63 -10.57 -16.56
C ILE A 220 2.44 -10.15 -18.02
N GLN A 221 1.21 -10.14 -18.53
CA GLN A 221 0.93 -9.73 -19.90
C GLN A 221 1.35 -8.28 -20.17
N GLU A 222 1.02 -7.37 -19.27
CA GLU A 222 1.41 -5.96 -19.39
C GLU A 222 2.94 -5.76 -19.32
N ALA A 223 3.64 -6.59 -18.54
CA ALA A 223 5.09 -6.47 -18.39
C ALA A 223 5.89 -7.02 -19.57
N ILE A 224 5.28 -7.87 -20.41
CA ILE A 224 5.90 -8.45 -21.62
C ILE A 224 5.69 -7.55 -22.84
N ASN A 225 4.61 -6.76 -22.87
CA ASN A 225 4.29 -5.82 -23.95
C ASN A 225 5.09 -4.52 -23.81
#